data_5d57c3ac1c92814a37deae3c39de2c8e
#
_entry.id   5d57c3ac1c92814a37deae3c39de2c8e
#
_cell.length_a   1.000
_cell.length_b   1.000
_cell.length_c   1.000
_cell.angle_alpha   90.00
_cell.angle_beta   90.00
_cell.angle_gamma   90.00
#
_symmetry.space_group_name_H-M   'P 1'
#
loop_
_entity.id
_entity.type
_entity.pdbx_description
1 polymer ?
#
loop_
_entity_poly.entity_id
_entity_poly.type
_entity_poly.pdbx_seq_one_letter_code
_entity_poly.pdbx_strand_id
1 'polypeptide(L)'
;MDKLRVLDLFSGIGGFSLGLERTGGFKTVAFCEIEEFPRRVLAKHWPGVPIYHDVRELTKDVLDRDGIAVDVITGGFPCRDLAVAGKQRGMGEATRSGLWSEIVRLIGELRPGYVIVENVANLLSGPSEKRGGWFG
;
A
#
# COMPACT_ATOMS: atom_id res chain seq x y z
N MET A 1 4.35 14.61 21.47
CA MET A 1 4.10 13.20 21.25
C MET A 1 4.50 12.78 19.85
N ASP A 2 5.18 11.69 19.76
CA ASP A 2 5.68 11.24 18.49
C ASP A 2 4.55 10.72 17.60
N LYS A 3 4.65 11.06 16.34
CA LYS A 3 3.68 10.57 15.39
C LYS A 3 4.01 9.15 14.97
N LEU A 4 2.99 8.40 14.64
CA LEU A 4 3.18 7.04 14.12
C LEU A 4 3.70 7.12 12.68
N ARG A 5 4.72 6.34 12.38
CA ARG A 5 5.39 6.36 11.08
C ARG A 5 4.69 5.40 10.14
N VAL A 6 4.25 5.92 9.01
CA VAL A 6 3.40 5.19 8.06
C VAL A 6 4.18 4.80 6.81
N LEU A 7 4.07 3.52 6.44
CA LEU A 7 4.46 3.05 5.12
C LEU A 7 3.16 2.89 4.33
N ASP A 8 3.00 3.70 3.29
CA ASP A 8 1.76 3.75 2.51
C ASP A 8 1.96 2.96 1.22
N LEU A 9 1.33 1.80 1.13
CA LEU A 9 1.44 0.91 -0.01
C LEU A 9 0.32 1.17 -1.00
N PHE A 10 0.62 1.02 -2.29
CA PHE A 10 -0.34 1.27 -3.37
C PHE A 10 -0.89 2.68 -3.20
N SER A 11 0.03 3.62 -3.09
CA SER A 11 -0.27 4.95 -2.58
C SER A 11 -1.16 5.82 -3.45
N GLY A 12 -1.15 5.59 -4.76
CA GLY A 12 -1.84 6.49 -5.65
C GLY A 12 -1.29 7.90 -5.49
N ILE A 13 -2.16 8.86 -5.41
CA ILE A 13 -1.72 10.25 -5.24
C ILE A 13 -1.66 10.67 -3.78
N GLY A 14 -1.80 9.71 -2.86
CA GLY A 14 -1.54 9.99 -1.45
C GLY A 14 -2.73 10.39 -0.61
N GLY A 15 -3.94 10.11 -1.09
CA GLY A 15 -5.12 10.52 -0.33
C GLY A 15 -5.20 9.91 1.06
N PHE A 16 -4.81 8.65 1.18
CA PHE A 16 -4.85 7.98 2.47
C PHE A 16 -3.89 8.65 3.44
N SER A 17 -2.65 8.89 3.00
CA SER A 17 -1.66 9.55 3.83
C SER A 17 -2.08 10.95 4.20
N LEU A 18 -2.65 11.68 3.25
CA LEU A 18 -3.10 13.03 3.53
C LEU A 18 -4.15 13.01 4.64
N GLY A 19 -5.11 12.09 4.54
CA GLY A 19 -6.15 11.99 5.55
C GLY A 19 -5.60 11.66 6.92
N LEU A 20 -4.66 10.70 6.97
CA LEU A 20 -4.08 10.33 8.24
C LEU A 20 -3.26 11.46 8.84
N GLU A 21 -2.48 12.14 8.00
CA GLU A 21 -1.64 13.23 8.52
C GLU A 21 -2.47 14.38 9.05
N ARG A 22 -3.66 14.59 8.50
CA ARG A 22 -4.53 15.65 8.98
C ARG A 22 -5.02 15.41 10.40
N THR A 23 -4.99 14.16 10.86
CA THR A 23 -5.38 13.89 12.25
C THR A 23 -4.33 14.36 13.24
N GLY A 24 -3.10 14.59 12.78
CA GLY A 24 -2.02 15.03 13.65
C GLY A 24 -1.22 13.90 14.27
N GLY A 25 -1.66 12.66 14.12
CA GLY A 25 -1.01 11.54 14.79
C GLY A 25 -0.14 10.67 13.90
N PHE A 26 -0.05 10.97 12.61
CA PHE A 26 0.66 10.14 11.66
C PHE A 26 1.61 10.94 10.79
N LYS A 27 2.70 10.30 10.40
CA LYS A 27 3.67 10.89 9.48
C LYS A 27 4.06 9.82 8.48
N THR A 28 3.83 10.10 7.20
CA THR A 28 4.21 9.14 6.17
C THR A 28 5.71 9.21 5.97
N VAL A 29 6.38 8.08 6.14
CA VAL A 29 7.84 8.00 6.02
C VAL A 29 8.28 7.33 4.74
N ALA A 30 7.38 6.64 4.04
CA ALA A 30 7.69 6.02 2.77
C ALA A 30 6.41 5.71 2.03
N PHE A 31 6.49 5.76 0.71
CA PHE A 31 5.40 5.37 -0.18
C PHE A 31 5.87 4.22 -1.05
N CYS A 32 4.92 3.43 -1.54
CA CYS A 32 5.20 2.46 -2.59
C CYS A 32 4.10 2.56 -3.64
N GLU A 33 4.47 2.97 -4.85
CA GLU A 33 3.52 3.18 -5.92
C GLU A 33 4.18 2.87 -7.26
N ILE A 34 3.59 1.98 -8.03
CA ILE A 34 4.22 1.52 -9.26
C ILE A 34 3.97 2.45 -10.46
N GLU A 35 2.91 3.23 -10.43
CA GLU A 35 2.57 4.10 -11.56
C GLU A 35 3.35 5.41 -11.51
N GLU A 36 3.84 5.82 -12.65
CA GLU A 36 4.70 7.00 -12.70
C GLU A 36 3.97 8.30 -12.37
N PHE A 37 2.79 8.49 -12.93
CA PHE A 37 2.08 9.74 -12.71
C PHE A 37 1.76 9.95 -11.22
N PRO A 38 1.16 8.98 -10.53
CA PRO A 38 0.93 9.15 -9.10
C PRO A 38 2.22 9.40 -8.33
N ARG A 39 3.33 8.73 -8.71
CA ARG A 39 4.60 8.98 -8.02
C ARG A 39 5.03 10.43 -8.15
N ARG A 40 4.78 11.03 -9.30
CA ARG A 40 5.15 12.44 -9.48
C ARG A 40 4.31 13.35 -8.59
N VAL A 41 3.05 13.01 -8.41
CA VAL A 41 2.18 13.77 -7.52
C VAL A 41 2.66 13.64 -6.09
N LEU A 42 3.02 12.41 -5.68
CA LEU A 42 3.54 12.18 -4.33
C LEU A 42 4.81 12.98 -4.09
N ALA A 43 5.73 12.97 -5.05
CA ALA A 43 6.98 13.69 -4.90
C ALA A 43 6.76 15.18 -4.73
N LYS A 44 5.74 15.70 -5.37
CA LYS A 44 5.44 17.12 -5.28
C LYS A 44 4.89 17.50 -3.92
N HIS A 45 4.03 16.65 -3.36
CA HIS A 45 3.35 16.96 -2.10
C HIS A 45 4.10 16.48 -0.87
N TRP A 46 4.97 15.51 -1.01
CA TRP A 46 5.79 15.01 0.09
C TRP A 46 7.27 15.02 -0.32
N PRO A 47 7.84 16.19 -0.55
CA PRO A 47 9.24 16.26 -0.98
C PRO A 47 10.14 15.63 0.06
N GLY A 48 11.08 14.83 -0.40
CA GLY A 48 12.04 14.19 0.52
C GLY A 48 11.61 12.86 1.09
N VAL A 49 10.35 12.46 0.91
CA VAL A 49 9.90 11.17 1.40
C VAL A 49 10.18 10.12 0.32
N PRO A 50 10.85 9.02 0.65
CA PRO A 50 11.14 7.99 -0.36
C PRO A 50 9.89 7.40 -0.96
N ILE A 51 9.96 7.14 -2.26
CA ILE A 51 8.87 6.50 -2.99
C ILE A 51 9.44 5.27 -3.67
N TYR A 52 9.06 4.09 -3.17
CA TYR A 52 9.48 2.83 -3.77
C TYR A 52 8.49 2.49 -4.88
N HIS A 53 8.95 1.73 -5.86
CA HIS A 53 8.13 1.50 -7.03
C HIS A 53 7.38 0.18 -7.00
N ASP A 54 8.08 -0.89 -6.71
CA ASP A 54 7.48 -2.22 -6.80
C ASP A 54 7.44 -2.86 -5.43
N VAL A 55 6.23 -3.13 -4.95
CA VAL A 55 6.07 -3.69 -3.62
C VAL A 55 6.74 -5.06 -3.50
N ARG A 56 6.90 -5.78 -4.61
CA ARG A 56 7.54 -7.08 -4.58
C ARG A 56 9.02 -6.99 -4.27
N GLU A 57 9.61 -5.83 -4.51
CA GLU A 57 11.03 -5.61 -4.24
C GLU A 57 11.27 -4.90 -2.92
N LEU A 58 10.22 -4.49 -2.26
CA LEU A 58 10.32 -3.77 -1.00
C LEU A 58 10.44 -4.76 0.14
N THR A 59 11.48 -4.62 0.96
CA THR A 59 11.73 -5.55 2.05
C THR A 59 12.15 -4.76 3.29
N LYS A 60 12.17 -5.47 4.42
CA LYS A 60 12.66 -4.87 5.65
C LYS A 60 14.11 -4.42 5.46
N ASP A 61 14.91 -5.22 4.76
CA ASP A 61 16.32 -4.87 4.57
C ASP A 61 16.47 -3.57 3.78
N VAL A 62 15.65 -3.38 2.76
CA VAL A 62 15.68 -2.15 1.99
C VAL A 62 15.33 -0.95 2.86
N LEU A 63 14.29 -1.09 3.66
CA LEU A 63 13.88 0.00 4.54
C LEU A 63 14.94 0.29 5.61
N ASP A 64 15.54 -0.77 6.16
CA ASP A 64 16.59 -0.59 7.15
C ASP A 64 17.79 0.11 6.54
N ARG A 65 18.15 -0.29 5.31
CA ARG A 65 19.27 0.35 4.62
C ARG A 65 19.02 1.85 4.45
N ASP A 66 17.78 2.21 4.18
CA ASP A 66 17.43 3.61 3.97
C ASP A 66 17.06 4.33 5.26
N GLY A 67 17.19 3.67 6.40
CA GLY A 67 16.97 4.32 7.70
C GLY A 67 15.51 4.54 8.03
N ILE A 68 14.61 3.72 7.50
CA ILE A 68 13.17 3.93 7.66
C ILE A 68 12.60 2.91 8.63
N ALA A 69 11.99 3.40 9.70
CA ALA A 69 11.27 2.55 10.65
C ALA A 69 9.78 2.77 10.44
N VAL A 70 8.99 1.71 10.59
CA VAL A 70 7.57 1.72 10.26
C VAL A 70 6.76 1.26 11.45
N ASP A 71 5.77 2.07 11.82
CA ASP A 71 4.82 1.71 12.89
C ASP A 71 3.50 1.25 12.31
N VAL A 72 3.13 1.76 11.13
CA VAL A 72 1.83 1.51 10.52
C VAL A 72 2.04 1.20 9.05
N ILE A 73 1.38 0.14 8.58
CA ILE A 73 1.31 -0.13 7.15
C ILE A 73 -0.10 0.20 6.69
N THR A 74 -0.21 1.01 5.65
CA THR A 74 -1.50 1.27 5.03
C THR A 74 -1.48 0.75 3.61
N GLY A 75 -2.65 0.40 3.08
CA GLY A 75 -2.71 -0.07 1.71
C GLY A 75 -4.10 0.05 1.14
N GLY A 76 -4.19 0.61 -0.07
CA GLY A 76 -5.43 0.67 -0.80
C GLY A 76 -5.28 -0.18 -2.04
N PHE A 77 -6.03 -1.26 -2.13
CA PHE A 77 -5.92 -2.14 -3.27
C PHE A 77 -6.32 -1.44 -4.57
N PRO A 78 -5.51 -1.58 -5.61
CA PRO A 78 -5.82 -0.97 -6.90
C PRO A 78 -6.86 -1.81 -7.65
N CYS A 79 -8.13 -1.61 -7.36
CA CYS A 79 -9.12 -2.49 -7.96
C CYS A 79 -9.23 -2.32 -9.46
N ARG A 80 -8.93 -1.13 -9.99
CA ARG A 80 -8.93 -0.99 -11.42
C ARG A 80 -7.81 -1.78 -12.04
N ASP A 81 -6.70 -1.83 -11.34
CA ASP A 81 -5.55 -2.55 -11.84
C ASP A 81 -5.80 -4.04 -11.87
N LEU A 82 -6.68 -4.53 -11.04
CA LEU A 82 -7.00 -5.94 -11.06
C LEU A 82 -7.63 -6.34 -12.38
N ALA A 83 -8.54 -5.52 -12.88
CA ALA A 83 -9.14 -5.79 -14.16
C ALA A 83 -8.13 -5.73 -15.28
N VAL A 84 -7.23 -4.76 -15.20
CA VAL A 84 -6.20 -4.61 -16.20
C VAL A 84 -5.22 -5.76 -16.12
N ALA A 85 -4.84 -6.11 -14.92
CA ALA A 85 -3.89 -7.19 -14.73
C ALA A 85 -4.41 -8.50 -15.29
N GLY A 86 -5.70 -8.71 -15.17
CA GLY A 86 -6.28 -9.93 -15.70
C GLY A 86 -6.10 -10.06 -17.19
N LYS A 87 -5.97 -8.93 -17.89
CA LYS A 87 -5.79 -8.97 -19.31
C LYS A 87 -4.33 -9.03 -19.65
N GLN A 88 -3.50 -8.58 -18.80
CA GLN A 88 -2.08 -8.54 -19.07
C GLN A 88 -1.42 -9.73 -18.46
N ARG A 89 -1.41 -10.74 -19.21
CA ARG A 89 -0.85 -11.95 -18.83
C ARG A 89 0.28 -11.85 -17.94
N GLY A 90 1.30 -11.20 -18.26
CA GLY A 90 2.48 -11.13 -17.46
C GLY A 90 2.23 -10.58 -16.06
N MET A 91 1.04 -10.11 -15.83
CA MET A 91 0.69 -9.54 -14.55
C MET A 91 -0.14 -10.50 -13.73
N GLY A 92 -0.11 -11.76 -14.06
CA GLY A 92 -0.90 -12.72 -13.33
C GLY A 92 -0.66 -12.70 -11.83
N GLU A 93 0.60 -12.51 -11.44
CA GLU A 93 0.91 -12.48 -10.03
C GLU A 93 0.47 -11.20 -9.36
N ALA A 94 0.17 -10.19 -10.14
CA ALA A 94 -0.26 -8.92 -9.58
C ALA A 94 -1.76 -8.89 -9.41
N THR A 95 -2.39 -10.05 -9.32
CA THR A 95 -3.80 -10.14 -9.03
C THR A 95 -4.02 -9.75 -7.57
N ARG A 96 -5.29 -9.66 -7.21
CA ARG A 96 -5.64 -9.33 -5.85
C ARG A 96 -4.93 -10.20 -4.82
N SER A 97 -4.95 -11.51 -5.03
CA SER A 97 -4.31 -12.38 -4.05
C SER A 97 -2.80 -12.23 -4.06
N GLY A 98 -2.20 -11.97 -5.23
CA GLY A 98 -0.76 -11.75 -5.29
C GLY A 98 -0.34 -10.50 -4.56
N LEU A 99 -1.08 -9.41 -4.74
CA LEU A 99 -0.75 -8.18 -4.06
C LEU A 99 -1.02 -8.29 -2.56
N TRP A 100 -2.08 -8.99 -2.20
CA TRP A 100 -2.37 -9.22 -0.78
C TRP A 100 -1.24 -10.00 -0.14
N SER A 101 -0.67 -10.98 -0.84
CA SER A 101 0.45 -11.75 -0.32
C SER A 101 1.63 -10.85 -0.01
N GLU A 102 1.85 -9.83 -0.81
CA GLU A 102 2.95 -8.91 -0.54
C GLU A 102 2.71 -8.11 0.72
N ILE A 103 1.48 -7.71 0.96
CA ILE A 103 1.16 -7.00 2.20
C ILE A 103 1.41 -7.92 3.38
N VAL A 104 0.95 -9.17 3.30
CA VAL A 104 1.13 -10.13 4.38
C VAL A 104 2.62 -10.36 4.63
N ARG A 105 3.39 -10.49 3.56
CA ARG A 105 4.83 -10.67 3.70
C ARG A 105 5.47 -9.50 4.45
N LEU A 106 5.11 -8.27 4.07
CA LEU A 106 5.67 -7.10 4.73
C LEU A 106 5.24 -6.99 6.19
N ILE A 107 4.01 -7.38 6.48
CA ILE A 107 3.56 -7.42 7.87
C ILE A 107 4.45 -8.36 8.67
N GLY A 108 4.76 -9.52 8.10
CA GLY A 108 5.61 -10.49 8.78
C GLY A 108 7.03 -9.99 8.97
N GLU A 109 7.55 -9.26 7.98
CA GLU A 109 8.90 -8.73 8.06
C GLU A 109 9.02 -7.53 8.98
N LEU A 110 8.09 -6.61 8.88
CA LEU A 110 8.19 -5.33 9.59
C LEU A 110 7.52 -5.35 10.95
N ARG A 111 6.54 -6.22 11.14
CA ARG A 111 5.82 -6.37 12.39
C ARG A 111 5.33 -5.03 12.92
N PRO A 112 4.54 -4.31 12.12
CA PRO A 112 4.06 -2.99 12.53
C PRO A 112 3.04 -3.10 13.66
N GLY A 113 2.85 -2.01 14.37
CA GLY A 113 1.84 -2.00 15.42
C GLY A 113 0.43 -1.99 14.86
N TYR A 114 0.24 -1.40 13.67
CA TYR A 114 -1.08 -1.29 13.06
C TYR A 114 -1.01 -1.53 11.57
N VAL A 115 -2.09 -2.10 11.04
CA VAL A 115 -2.24 -2.27 9.60
C VAL A 115 -3.62 -1.76 9.25
N ILE A 116 -3.70 -0.82 8.30
CA ILE A 116 -4.95 -0.24 7.87
C ILE A 116 -5.07 -0.48 6.37
N VAL A 117 -6.06 -1.26 5.97
CA VAL A 117 -6.25 -1.58 4.56
C VAL A 117 -7.53 -0.90 4.10
N GLU A 118 -7.40 -0.10 3.05
CA GLU A 118 -8.55 0.58 2.49
C GLU A 118 -9.41 -0.44 1.77
N ASN A 119 -10.68 -0.46 2.12
CA ASN A 119 -11.59 -1.41 1.54
C ASN A 119 -12.18 -0.80 0.28
N VAL A 120 -11.84 -1.36 -0.86
CA VAL A 120 -12.36 -0.87 -2.11
C VAL A 120 -13.56 -1.71 -2.56
N ALA A 121 -14.46 -1.08 -3.28
CA ALA A 121 -15.70 -1.72 -3.67
C ALA A 121 -15.47 -3.05 -4.37
N ASN A 122 -14.49 -3.13 -5.22
CA ASN A 122 -14.26 -4.36 -5.96
C ASN A 122 -13.85 -5.53 -5.11
N LEU A 123 -13.27 -5.27 -3.96
CA LEU A 123 -12.95 -6.37 -3.06
C LEU A 123 -14.22 -6.99 -2.52
N LEU A 124 -15.23 -6.16 -2.29
CA LEU A 124 -16.47 -6.63 -1.75
C LEU A 124 -17.41 -7.17 -2.81
N SER A 125 -17.34 -6.62 -4.00
CA SER A 125 -18.27 -7.00 -5.05
C SER A 125 -17.72 -8.07 -5.98
N GLY A 126 -16.75 -8.81 -5.55
CA GLY A 126 -16.24 -9.92 -6.32
C GLY A 126 -17.11 -11.15 -6.17
N PRO A 127 -16.74 -12.18 -6.87
CA PRO A 127 -17.53 -13.42 -6.80
C PRO A 127 -17.68 -13.96 -5.39
N SER A 128 -16.72 -13.71 -4.56
CA SER A 128 -16.75 -14.26 -3.22
C SER A 128 -17.84 -13.63 -2.38
N GLU A 129 -18.25 -12.45 -2.73
CA GLU A 129 -19.24 -11.79 -1.93
C GLU A 129 -20.55 -12.56 -1.95
N LYS A 130 -20.77 -13.29 -3.01
CA LYS A 130 -22.01 -14.04 -3.11
C LYS A 130 -22.11 -15.12 -2.07
N ARG A 131 -21.04 -15.43 -1.46
CA ARG A 131 -21.03 -16.49 -0.48
C ARG A 131 -20.57 -16.02 0.87
N GLY A 132 -20.84 -14.81 1.15
CA GLY A 132 -20.35 -14.29 2.39
C GLY A 132 -19.02 -13.63 2.23
N GLY A 133 -18.44 -13.84 1.08
CA GLY A 133 -17.32 -13.08 0.69
C GLY A 133 -16.08 -13.15 1.53
N TRP A 134 -15.39 -12.07 1.50
CA TRP A 134 -14.10 -11.95 2.13
C TRP A 134 -14.16 -12.04 3.64
N PHE A 135 -15.30 -11.74 4.17
CA PHE A 135 -15.46 -11.67 5.60
C PHE A 135 -16.40 -12.72 6.16
N GLY A 136 -16.88 -13.53 5.31
CA GLY A 136 -17.84 -14.53 5.70
C GLY A 136 -17.26 -15.78 6.28
#